data_6815e3dde39d20d4e079410791203a8d
#
_entry.id   6815e3dde39d20d4e079410791203a8d
#
_cell.length_a   1.000
_cell.length_b   1.000
_cell.length_c   1.000
_cell.angle_alpha   90.00
_cell.angle_beta   90.00
_cell.angle_gamma   90.00
#
_symmetry.space_group_name_H-M   'P 1'
#
loop_
_entity.id
_entity.type
_entity.pdbx_description
1 polymer ?
#
loop_
_entity_poly.entity_id
_entity_poly.type
_entity_poly.pdbx_seq_one_letter_code
_entity_poly.pdbx_strand_id
1 'polypeptide(L)'
;GIFAHMDVVPAGSGWDTDPYTPTIKDGRLYARGASDDKGPTTACYYGLKIIKELGLPTSKKVRFIVGTDEESGWADMDYYFEHVGLAKPDFGFSPDAEFPIINGEKGNITEYLHFAGENEGAVRLHSFTGGLRENMVPESATAVVSGDLTDLQAKLDAFVAEHKLRGEIQEEADQYKVTIIGKSAHGAMPASGVNGAT
;
A
#
# COMPACT_ATOMS: atom_id res chain seq x y z
N GLY A 1 26.44 -2.22 -1.97
CA GLY A 1 25.27 -2.24 -1.08
C GLY A 1 24.22 -3.25 -1.51
N ILE A 2 23.60 -3.90 -0.54
CA ILE A 2 22.32 -4.62 -0.72
C ILE A 2 21.33 -3.86 0.15
N PHE A 3 20.27 -3.33 -0.46
CA PHE A 3 19.27 -2.51 0.20
C PHE A 3 17.95 -3.28 0.26
N ALA A 4 17.46 -3.51 1.45
CA ALA A 4 16.22 -4.22 1.74
C ALA A 4 15.44 -3.48 2.81
N HIS A 5 14.17 -3.84 3.07
CA HIS A 5 13.38 -3.21 4.11
C HIS A 5 12.57 -4.21 4.96
N MET A 6 12.12 -3.76 6.13
CA MET A 6 11.36 -4.57 7.08
C MET A 6 9.95 -4.04 7.34
N ASP A 7 9.71 -2.77 7.08
CA ASP A 7 8.37 -2.18 7.18
C ASP A 7 7.44 -2.74 6.09
N VAL A 8 6.17 -2.52 6.23
CA VAL A 8 5.14 -3.05 5.35
C VAL A 8 3.97 -2.08 5.23
N VAL A 9 3.32 -2.06 4.07
CA VAL A 9 2.03 -1.37 3.92
C VAL A 9 0.96 -2.01 4.82
N PRO A 10 -0.11 -1.27 5.17
CA PRO A 10 -1.27 -1.83 5.86
C PRO A 10 -1.81 -3.08 5.15
N ALA A 11 -2.30 -4.03 5.93
CA ALA A 11 -2.77 -5.29 5.36
C ALA A 11 -3.93 -5.14 4.38
N GLY A 12 -4.81 -4.16 4.59
CA GLY A 12 -6.08 -4.07 3.88
C GLY A 12 -7.05 -5.15 4.32
N SER A 13 -8.07 -5.41 3.52
CA SER A 13 -9.08 -6.44 3.76
C SER A 13 -8.96 -7.62 2.78
N GLY A 14 -9.83 -8.63 2.93
CA GLY A 14 -9.91 -9.76 2.00
C GLY A 14 -8.87 -10.86 2.21
N TRP A 15 -8.23 -10.93 3.36
CA TRP A 15 -7.33 -12.01 3.73
C TRP A 15 -8.10 -13.25 4.19
N ASP A 16 -7.69 -14.42 3.69
CA ASP A 16 -8.20 -15.72 4.16
C ASP A 16 -7.51 -16.18 5.45
N THR A 17 -6.41 -15.56 5.84
CA THR A 17 -5.63 -15.81 7.06
C THR A 17 -5.34 -14.49 7.76
N ASP A 18 -4.96 -14.53 9.04
CA ASP A 18 -4.45 -13.32 9.70
C ASP A 18 -3.19 -12.81 8.95
N PRO A 19 -3.22 -11.59 8.43
CA PRO A 19 -2.12 -11.05 7.64
C PRO A 19 -0.80 -10.90 8.42
N TYR A 20 -0.85 -10.79 9.73
CA TYR A 20 0.33 -10.62 10.59
C TYR A 20 0.77 -11.91 11.32
N THR A 21 0.06 -13.00 11.09
CA THR A 21 0.43 -14.32 11.60
C THR A 21 0.89 -15.22 10.45
N PRO A 22 2.19 -15.54 10.34
CA PRO A 22 2.71 -16.36 9.24
C PRO A 22 2.02 -17.72 9.17
N THR A 23 1.38 -18.00 8.05
CA THR A 23 0.64 -19.25 7.82
C THR A 23 1.28 -20.03 6.68
N ILE A 24 1.71 -21.27 6.97
CA ILE A 24 2.25 -22.17 5.94
C ILE A 24 1.13 -23.10 5.48
N LYS A 25 0.80 -23.05 4.20
CA LYS A 25 -0.21 -23.90 3.57
C LYS A 25 0.22 -24.24 2.15
N ASP A 26 0.10 -25.49 1.77
CA ASP A 26 0.40 -26.00 0.43
C ASP A 26 1.81 -25.61 -0.08
N GLY A 27 2.80 -25.63 0.82
CA GLY A 27 4.19 -25.26 0.52
C GLY A 27 4.45 -23.78 0.32
N ARG A 28 3.49 -22.93 0.66
CA ARG A 28 3.59 -21.46 0.58
C ARG A 28 3.46 -20.83 1.95
N LEU A 29 4.14 -19.69 2.13
CA LEU A 29 4.03 -18.84 3.31
C LEU A 29 3.13 -17.64 2.98
N TYR A 30 2.05 -17.49 3.74
CA TYR A 30 1.09 -16.39 3.62
C TYR A 30 1.25 -15.45 4.82
N ALA A 31 1.65 -14.22 4.57
CA ALA A 31 1.64 -13.12 5.53
C ALA A 31 1.91 -11.80 4.80
N ARG A 32 1.50 -10.67 5.39
CA ARG A 32 1.94 -9.35 4.95
C ARG A 32 3.46 -9.23 5.16
N GLY A 33 4.20 -8.78 4.13
CA GLY A 33 5.65 -8.70 4.16
C GLY A 33 6.39 -9.99 3.82
N ALA A 34 5.69 -11.11 3.55
CA ALA A 34 6.37 -12.37 3.21
C ALA A 34 7.09 -12.31 1.86
N SER A 35 6.52 -11.60 0.88
CA SER A 35 7.11 -11.39 -0.44
C SER A 35 7.82 -10.05 -0.56
N ASP A 36 7.25 -9.02 0.01
CA ASP A 36 7.68 -7.65 0.01
C ASP A 36 7.92 -7.20 1.45
N ASP A 37 9.15 -7.08 1.94
CA ASP A 37 10.42 -7.50 1.35
C ASP A 37 11.16 -8.52 2.26
N LYS A 38 10.49 -9.08 3.31
CA LYS A 38 11.15 -9.95 4.30
C LYS A 38 11.66 -11.27 3.71
N GLY A 39 10.99 -11.80 2.68
CA GLY A 39 11.43 -13.00 1.97
C GLY A 39 12.76 -12.77 1.24
N PRO A 40 12.83 -11.84 0.27
CA PRO A 40 14.06 -11.46 -0.41
C PRO A 40 15.16 -10.99 0.54
N THR A 41 14.82 -10.17 1.55
CA THR A 41 15.73 -9.78 2.64
C THR A 41 16.38 -11.00 3.29
N THR A 42 15.58 -11.99 3.65
CA THR A 42 16.06 -13.23 4.29
C THR A 42 16.94 -14.03 3.33
N ALA A 43 16.58 -14.12 2.06
CA ALA A 43 17.39 -14.79 1.05
C ALA A 43 18.78 -14.14 0.91
N CYS A 44 18.85 -12.81 0.85
CA CYS A 44 20.11 -12.07 0.82
C CYS A 44 20.94 -12.29 2.08
N TYR A 45 20.31 -12.26 3.27
CA TYR A 45 20.98 -12.53 4.53
C TYR A 45 21.61 -13.91 4.55
N TYR A 46 20.87 -14.96 4.18
CA TYR A 46 21.41 -16.32 4.16
C TYR A 46 22.48 -16.52 3.07
N GLY A 47 22.35 -15.86 1.93
CA GLY A 47 23.41 -15.84 0.91
C GLY A 47 24.72 -15.29 1.46
N LEU A 48 24.68 -14.17 2.16
CA LEU A 48 25.87 -13.59 2.82
C LEU A 48 26.40 -14.47 3.96
N LYS A 49 25.50 -15.07 4.73
CA LYS A 49 25.86 -16.01 5.80
C LYS A 49 26.61 -17.21 5.26
N ILE A 50 26.16 -17.82 4.17
CA ILE A 50 26.82 -18.94 3.50
C ILE A 50 28.24 -18.55 3.04
N ILE A 51 28.39 -17.40 2.39
CA ILE A 51 29.71 -16.88 1.97
C ILE A 51 30.66 -16.80 3.16
N LYS A 52 30.19 -16.26 4.27
CA LYS A 52 30.96 -16.09 5.50
C LYS A 52 31.31 -17.45 6.14
N GLU A 53 30.34 -18.35 6.28
CA GLU A 53 30.55 -19.67 6.94
C GLU A 53 31.46 -20.59 6.14
N LEU A 54 31.41 -20.53 4.83
CA LEU A 54 32.28 -21.28 3.96
C LEU A 54 33.65 -20.62 3.75
N GLY A 55 33.91 -19.45 4.32
CA GLY A 55 35.17 -18.74 4.15
C GLY A 55 35.46 -18.33 2.72
N LEU A 56 34.43 -18.10 1.89
CA LEU A 56 34.62 -17.75 0.49
C LEU A 56 35.24 -16.35 0.36
N PRO A 57 36.25 -16.19 -0.50
CA PRO A 57 36.89 -14.90 -0.68
C PRO A 57 35.95 -13.90 -1.34
N THR A 58 35.93 -12.67 -0.83
CA THR A 58 35.24 -11.55 -1.45
C THR A 58 36.24 -10.49 -1.88
N SER A 59 36.13 -10.01 -3.11
CA SER A 59 37.01 -8.96 -3.65
C SER A 59 36.60 -7.56 -3.21
N LYS A 60 35.41 -7.41 -2.62
CA LYS A 60 34.83 -6.14 -2.21
C LYS A 60 34.14 -6.26 -0.87
N LYS A 61 34.03 -5.14 -0.16
CA LYS A 61 33.23 -5.03 1.06
C LYS A 61 31.75 -5.05 0.68
N VAL A 62 31.00 -5.97 1.24
CA VAL A 62 29.53 -6.01 1.11
C VAL A 62 28.91 -5.35 2.34
N ARG A 63 27.97 -4.47 2.10
CA ARG A 63 27.14 -3.85 3.13
C ARG A 63 25.69 -4.24 2.89
N PHE A 64 25.08 -4.91 3.86
CA PHE A 64 23.67 -5.24 3.88
C PHE A 64 22.96 -4.21 4.76
N ILE A 65 22.04 -3.47 4.18
CA ILE A 65 21.31 -2.38 4.81
C ILE A 65 19.83 -2.78 4.78
N VAL A 66 19.19 -2.77 5.94
CA VAL A 66 17.77 -3.10 6.09
C VAL A 66 17.06 -1.88 6.62
N GLY A 67 16.24 -1.29 5.79
CA GLY A 67 15.44 -0.11 6.08
C GLY A 67 14.18 -0.41 6.87
N THR A 68 13.55 0.63 7.35
CA THR A 68 12.34 0.58 8.18
C THR A 68 11.29 1.63 7.80
N ASP A 69 11.48 2.31 6.68
CA ASP A 69 10.61 3.39 6.20
C ASP A 69 10.54 3.45 4.65
N GLU A 70 10.74 2.31 3.98
CA GLU A 70 10.68 2.21 2.51
C GLU A 70 9.28 2.51 1.99
N GLU A 71 8.28 1.94 2.62
CA GLU A 71 6.87 2.03 2.26
C GLU A 71 6.22 3.40 2.56
N SER A 72 6.97 4.34 3.11
CA SER A 72 6.44 5.64 3.55
C SER A 72 7.22 6.83 3.01
N GLY A 73 8.47 7.02 3.40
CA GLY A 73 9.14 8.26 3.08
C GLY A 73 10.66 8.22 3.06
N TRP A 74 11.28 7.07 3.33
CA TRP A 74 12.74 6.88 3.31
C TRP A 74 13.52 7.73 4.32
N ALA A 75 12.88 8.22 5.37
CA ALA A 75 13.53 9.04 6.38
C ALA A 75 14.67 8.30 7.11
N ASP A 76 14.60 6.99 7.19
CA ASP A 76 15.64 6.13 7.73
C ASP A 76 16.91 6.13 6.87
N MET A 77 16.78 6.12 5.55
CA MET A 77 17.92 6.17 4.63
C MET A 77 18.55 7.56 4.60
N ASP A 78 17.74 8.61 4.67
CA ASP A 78 18.23 9.98 4.81
C ASP A 78 19.02 10.11 6.11
N TYR A 79 18.47 9.63 7.23
CA TYR A 79 19.17 9.62 8.49
C TYR A 79 20.48 8.82 8.42
N TYR A 80 20.44 7.62 7.82
CA TYR A 80 21.60 6.75 7.71
C TYR A 80 22.74 7.41 6.91
N PHE A 81 22.46 8.03 5.79
CA PHE A 81 23.50 8.63 4.96
C PHE A 81 23.94 10.01 5.42
N GLU A 82 23.03 10.81 5.97
CA GLU A 82 23.33 12.21 6.34
C GLU A 82 23.80 12.36 7.77
N HIS A 83 23.24 11.59 8.72
CA HIS A 83 23.57 11.74 10.14
C HIS A 83 24.53 10.66 10.67
N VAL A 84 24.39 9.40 10.28
CA VAL A 84 25.36 8.37 10.66
C VAL A 84 26.67 8.53 9.89
N GLY A 85 26.64 9.21 8.75
CA GLY A 85 27.83 9.62 8.02
C GLY A 85 28.60 8.48 7.35
N LEU A 86 27.98 7.36 7.06
CA LEU A 86 28.60 6.26 6.33
C LEU A 86 28.60 6.56 4.84
N ALA A 87 29.75 6.35 4.19
CA ALA A 87 29.89 6.54 2.76
C ALA A 87 28.86 5.70 1.99
N LYS A 88 28.27 6.28 0.95
CA LYS A 88 27.40 5.55 0.04
C LYS A 88 28.17 4.41 -0.63
N PRO A 89 27.56 3.25 -0.88
CA PRO A 89 28.20 2.19 -1.67
C PRO A 89 28.47 2.68 -3.11
N ASP A 90 29.54 2.15 -3.72
CA ASP A 90 29.89 2.48 -5.12
C ASP A 90 28.85 1.94 -6.10
N PHE A 91 28.22 0.82 -5.76
CA PHE A 91 27.10 0.22 -6.47
C PHE A 91 26.31 -0.69 -5.54
N GLY A 92 25.11 -1.08 -5.95
CA GLY A 92 24.25 -1.96 -5.16
C GLY A 92 23.05 -2.43 -5.95
N PHE A 93 22.23 -3.21 -5.28
CA PHE A 93 20.92 -3.61 -5.76
C PHE A 93 19.95 -3.69 -4.59
N SER A 94 18.66 -3.60 -4.89
CA SER A 94 17.58 -3.99 -3.99
C SER A 94 17.02 -5.33 -4.43
N PRO A 95 16.77 -6.28 -3.50
CA PRO A 95 16.11 -7.53 -3.84
C PRO A 95 14.59 -7.38 -3.93
N ASP A 96 14.09 -6.21 -3.62
CA ASP A 96 12.69 -5.84 -3.55
C ASP A 96 12.15 -5.56 -4.94
N ALA A 97 11.73 -6.57 -5.64
CA ALA A 97 10.93 -6.52 -6.86
C ALA A 97 10.84 -7.87 -7.58
N GLU A 98 10.25 -7.89 -8.76
CA GLU A 98 10.16 -9.09 -9.60
C GLU A 98 11.49 -9.45 -10.28
N PHE A 99 11.71 -10.76 -10.46
CA PHE A 99 12.88 -11.28 -11.16
C PHE A 99 12.66 -11.29 -12.68
N PRO A 100 13.76 -11.26 -13.49
CA PRO A 100 15.17 -11.36 -13.06
C PRO A 100 15.82 -10.03 -12.69
N ILE A 101 15.50 -8.93 -13.37
CA ILE A 101 16.09 -7.60 -13.14
C ILE A 101 15.09 -6.56 -13.60
N ILE A 102 14.82 -5.59 -12.74
CA ILE A 102 14.06 -4.38 -13.06
C ILE A 102 15.06 -3.23 -13.24
N ASN A 103 15.00 -2.58 -14.39
CA ASN A 103 15.88 -1.46 -14.74
C ASN A 103 15.12 -0.15 -14.96
N GLY A 104 13.84 -0.11 -14.63
CA GLY A 104 13.00 1.09 -14.73
C GLY A 104 11.72 0.93 -13.95
N GLU A 105 11.28 2.00 -13.35
CA GLU A 105 10.07 2.06 -12.52
C GLU A 105 9.17 3.23 -12.94
N LYS A 106 7.91 3.16 -12.56
CA LYS A 106 6.96 4.26 -12.71
C LYS A 106 7.29 5.34 -11.70
N GLY A 107 7.27 6.61 -12.14
CA GLY A 107 7.33 7.75 -11.24
C GLY A 107 6.07 7.84 -10.38
N ASN A 108 6.23 8.40 -9.19
CA ASN A 108 5.13 8.72 -8.29
C ASN A 108 5.01 10.24 -8.15
N ILE A 109 3.79 10.76 -8.31
CA ILE A 109 3.46 12.17 -8.09
C ILE A 109 2.22 12.20 -7.20
N THR A 110 2.34 12.85 -6.05
CA THR A 110 1.21 13.11 -5.16
C THR A 110 0.85 14.59 -5.22
N GLU A 111 -0.42 14.88 -5.52
CA GLU A 111 -0.93 16.24 -5.54
C GLU A 111 -2.05 16.40 -4.50
N TYR A 112 -2.00 17.47 -3.72
CA TYR A 112 -3.02 17.83 -2.76
C TYR A 112 -3.86 18.99 -3.31
N LEU A 113 -5.11 18.69 -3.70
CA LEU A 113 -6.03 19.67 -4.23
C LEU A 113 -7.00 20.14 -3.13
N HIS A 114 -7.03 21.44 -2.88
CA HIS A 114 -7.92 22.05 -1.91
C HIS A 114 -9.01 22.81 -2.65
N PHE A 115 -10.26 22.41 -2.43
CA PHE A 115 -11.41 23.07 -3.01
C PHE A 115 -12.19 23.82 -1.92
N ALA A 116 -12.47 25.09 -2.16
CA ALA A 116 -13.51 25.82 -1.42
C ALA A 116 -14.84 25.58 -2.14
N GLY A 117 -15.83 25.08 -1.45
CA GLY A 117 -17.15 24.81 -2.00
C GLY A 117 -18.25 25.42 -1.12
N GLU A 118 -19.37 25.81 -1.74
CA GLU A 118 -20.60 26.18 -1.05
C GLU A 118 -21.53 24.96 -1.01
N ASN A 119 -22.10 24.69 0.15
CA ASN A 119 -22.93 23.51 0.38
C ASN A 119 -24.41 23.94 0.46
N GLU A 120 -24.90 24.63 -0.59
CA GLU A 120 -26.24 25.27 -0.61
C GLU A 120 -27.32 24.47 -1.35
N GLY A 121 -27.00 23.26 -1.83
CA GLY A 121 -27.95 22.42 -2.57
C GLY A 121 -29.03 21.76 -1.72
N ALA A 122 -30.02 21.15 -2.37
CA ALA A 122 -31.03 20.31 -1.71
C ALA A 122 -30.43 19.11 -0.97
N VAL A 123 -29.26 18.66 -1.39
CA VAL A 123 -28.44 17.66 -0.71
C VAL A 123 -27.17 18.34 -0.19
N ARG A 124 -26.85 18.10 1.07
CA ARG A 124 -25.67 18.64 1.73
C ARG A 124 -24.67 17.52 2.02
N LEU A 125 -23.41 17.74 1.66
CA LEU A 125 -22.29 16.86 2.02
C LEU A 125 -21.68 17.36 3.33
N HIS A 126 -21.68 16.52 4.36
CA HIS A 126 -21.09 16.83 5.67
C HIS A 126 -19.65 16.36 5.78
N SER A 127 -19.37 15.18 5.23
CA SER A 127 -18.01 14.64 5.15
C SER A 127 -17.87 13.68 3.98
N PHE A 128 -16.64 13.57 3.49
CA PHE A 128 -16.23 12.52 2.55
C PHE A 128 -14.84 12.03 2.95
N THR A 129 -14.67 10.73 3.07
CA THR A 129 -13.39 10.10 3.38
C THR A 129 -13.24 8.86 2.53
N GLY A 130 -12.01 8.61 2.03
CA GLY A 130 -11.72 7.41 1.25
C GLY A 130 -10.22 7.18 1.10
N GLY A 131 -9.84 5.91 0.93
CA GLY A 131 -8.45 5.51 0.81
C GLY A 131 -7.70 5.47 2.14
N LEU A 132 -6.53 4.82 2.13
CA LEU A 132 -5.66 4.66 3.30
C LEU A 132 -4.28 5.28 3.09
N ARG A 133 -3.75 5.20 1.87
CA ARG A 133 -2.42 5.66 1.48
C ARG A 133 -2.43 6.15 0.04
N GLU A 134 -1.53 7.08 -0.27
CA GLU A 134 -1.41 7.70 -1.60
C GLU A 134 -0.99 6.69 -2.68
N ASN A 135 -0.23 5.67 -2.31
CA ASN A 135 0.23 4.62 -3.22
C ASN A 135 -0.72 3.42 -3.33
N MET A 136 -1.95 3.53 -2.84
CA MET A 136 -2.96 2.46 -2.88
C MET A 136 -4.22 2.91 -3.61
N VAL A 137 -4.81 2.01 -4.41
CA VAL A 137 -6.18 2.17 -4.92
C VAL A 137 -7.13 2.16 -3.73
N PRO A 138 -7.98 3.19 -3.54
CA PRO A 138 -8.94 3.25 -2.45
C PRO A 138 -9.88 2.04 -2.46
N GLU A 139 -9.83 1.25 -1.39
CA GLU A 139 -10.75 0.11 -1.23
C GLU A 139 -12.17 0.56 -0.94
N SER A 140 -12.32 1.65 -0.19
CA SER A 140 -13.63 2.15 0.18
C SER A 140 -13.64 3.66 0.34
N ALA A 141 -14.82 4.23 0.20
CA ALA A 141 -15.10 5.61 0.59
C ALA A 141 -16.43 5.70 1.30
N THR A 142 -16.53 6.69 2.20
CA THR A 142 -17.74 6.99 2.96
C THR A 142 -18.07 8.47 2.85
N ALA A 143 -19.30 8.76 2.48
CA ALA A 143 -19.89 10.09 2.50
C ALA A 143 -20.97 10.17 3.57
N VAL A 144 -21.03 11.29 4.31
CA VAL A 144 -22.17 11.63 5.17
C VAL A 144 -22.92 12.77 4.49
N VAL A 145 -24.19 12.54 4.19
CA VAL A 145 -25.05 13.46 3.45
C VAL A 145 -26.38 13.67 4.16
N SER A 146 -27.04 14.80 3.91
CA SER A 146 -28.42 15.07 4.37
C SER A 146 -29.23 15.83 3.31
N GLY A 147 -30.52 15.89 3.47
CA GLY A 147 -31.45 16.60 2.58
C GLY A 147 -32.39 15.66 1.84
N ASP A 148 -32.91 16.11 0.69
CA ASP A 148 -33.80 15.29 -0.13
C ASP A 148 -33.01 14.24 -0.92
N LEU A 149 -33.05 13.03 -0.40
CA LEU A 149 -32.35 11.87 -0.95
C LEU A 149 -33.32 10.80 -1.48
N THR A 150 -34.46 11.29 -2.06
CA THR A 150 -35.43 10.42 -2.72
C THR A 150 -34.73 9.52 -3.72
N ASP A 151 -35.03 8.22 -3.68
CA ASP A 151 -34.44 7.17 -4.50
C ASP A 151 -32.92 6.93 -4.30
N LEU A 152 -32.35 7.39 -3.19
CA LEU A 152 -30.90 7.20 -2.91
C LEU A 152 -30.50 5.72 -3.02
N GLN A 153 -31.27 4.81 -2.41
CA GLN A 153 -30.99 3.37 -2.47
C GLN A 153 -30.98 2.86 -3.91
N ALA A 154 -32.00 3.20 -4.70
CA ALA A 154 -32.09 2.75 -6.10
C ALA A 154 -30.94 3.29 -6.95
N LYS A 155 -30.53 4.54 -6.71
CA LYS A 155 -29.39 5.15 -7.40
C LYS A 155 -28.07 4.48 -7.01
N LEU A 156 -27.90 4.18 -5.73
CA LEU A 156 -26.70 3.46 -5.27
C LEU A 156 -26.65 2.04 -5.87
N ASP A 157 -27.77 1.31 -5.83
CA ASP A 157 -27.83 -0.05 -6.38
C ASP A 157 -27.49 -0.09 -7.88
N ALA A 158 -28.00 0.87 -8.66
CA ALA A 158 -27.68 1.00 -10.07
C ALA A 158 -26.19 1.31 -10.29
N PHE A 159 -25.63 2.25 -9.55
CA PHE A 159 -24.24 2.65 -9.65
C PHE A 159 -23.28 1.49 -9.30
N VAL A 160 -23.51 0.81 -8.19
CA VAL A 160 -22.61 -0.27 -7.77
C VAL A 160 -22.68 -1.49 -8.68
N ALA A 161 -23.86 -1.75 -9.27
CA ALA A 161 -24.03 -2.80 -10.26
C ALA A 161 -23.23 -2.52 -11.54
N GLU A 162 -23.30 -1.29 -12.06
CA GLU A 162 -22.56 -0.85 -13.24
C GLU A 162 -21.05 -0.93 -13.03
N HIS A 163 -20.55 -0.51 -11.87
CA HIS A 163 -19.12 -0.39 -11.58
C HIS A 163 -18.52 -1.59 -10.87
N LYS A 164 -19.28 -2.67 -10.64
CA LYS A 164 -18.84 -3.89 -9.94
C LYS A 164 -18.35 -3.60 -8.50
N LEU A 165 -19.01 -2.69 -7.84
CA LEU A 165 -18.79 -2.27 -6.47
C LEU A 165 -19.81 -2.90 -5.52
N ARG A 166 -19.67 -2.65 -4.24
CA ARG A 166 -20.71 -2.86 -3.22
C ARG A 166 -21.03 -1.54 -2.58
N GLY A 167 -22.28 -1.35 -2.16
CA GLY A 167 -22.72 -0.12 -1.52
C GLY A 167 -23.59 -0.42 -0.31
N GLU A 168 -23.49 0.43 0.69
CA GLU A 168 -24.27 0.37 1.92
C GLU A 168 -24.76 1.77 2.28
N ILE A 169 -26.00 1.87 2.73
CA ILE A 169 -26.55 3.09 3.31
C ILE A 169 -26.97 2.80 4.75
N GLN A 170 -26.51 3.62 5.67
CA GLN A 170 -26.93 3.63 7.07
C GLN A 170 -27.59 4.97 7.35
N GLU A 171 -28.84 4.93 7.83
CA GLU A 171 -29.58 6.12 8.25
C GLU A 171 -29.32 6.39 9.73
N GLU A 172 -28.87 7.60 10.05
CA GLU A 172 -28.63 8.06 11.42
C GLU A 172 -29.26 9.43 11.61
N ALA A 173 -30.41 9.48 12.33
CA ALA A 173 -31.20 10.67 12.52
C ALA A 173 -31.60 11.36 11.19
N ASP A 174 -31.06 12.55 10.92
CA ASP A 174 -31.36 13.32 9.70
C ASP A 174 -30.25 13.17 8.63
N GLN A 175 -29.39 12.20 8.77
CA GLN A 175 -28.24 12.00 7.87
C GLN A 175 -28.20 10.58 7.34
N TYR A 176 -27.55 10.44 6.20
CA TYR A 176 -27.28 9.15 5.55
C TYR A 176 -25.78 8.97 5.41
N LYS A 177 -25.28 7.88 5.95
CA LYS A 177 -23.90 7.44 5.73
C LYS A 177 -23.88 6.47 4.57
N VAL A 178 -23.35 6.90 3.46
CA VAL A 178 -23.21 6.11 2.23
C VAL A 178 -21.78 5.60 2.13
N THR A 179 -21.62 4.29 2.12
CA THR A 179 -20.30 3.66 1.97
C THR A 179 -20.25 2.88 0.66
N ILE A 180 -19.20 3.10 -0.12
CA ILE A 180 -18.91 2.34 -1.34
C ILE A 180 -17.65 1.51 -1.10
N ILE A 181 -17.72 0.24 -1.48
CA ILE A 181 -16.65 -0.74 -1.26
C ILE A 181 -16.24 -1.33 -2.60
N GLY A 182 -14.98 -1.14 -2.96
CA GLY A 182 -14.31 -1.71 -4.12
C GLY A 182 -13.31 -2.79 -3.71
N LYS A 183 -12.10 -2.67 -4.26
CA LYS A 183 -11.00 -3.59 -3.99
C LYS A 183 -9.67 -2.84 -3.99
N SER A 184 -8.90 -2.96 -2.92
CA SER A 184 -7.56 -2.39 -2.86
C SER A 184 -6.59 -3.05 -3.85
N ALA A 185 -5.64 -2.25 -4.32
CA ALA A 185 -4.48 -2.71 -5.06
C ALA A 185 -3.34 -1.70 -4.90
N HIS A 186 -2.13 -2.10 -5.23
CA HIS A 186 -1.00 -1.17 -5.29
C HIS A 186 -1.22 -0.14 -6.41
N GLY A 187 -0.90 1.13 -6.14
CA GLY A 187 -1.07 2.24 -7.10
C GLY A 187 -0.32 2.06 -8.41
N ALA A 188 0.78 1.32 -8.42
CA ALA A 188 1.52 0.95 -9.62
C ALA A 188 0.78 -0.06 -10.53
N MET A 189 -0.18 -0.82 -9.98
CA MET A 189 -1.00 -1.81 -10.69
C MET A 189 -2.50 -1.58 -10.44
N PRO A 190 -3.06 -0.44 -10.79
CA PRO A 190 -4.43 -0.07 -10.42
C PRO A 190 -5.49 -1.00 -11.06
N ALA A 191 -5.19 -1.61 -12.19
CA ALA A 191 -6.08 -2.57 -12.86
C ALA A 191 -6.34 -3.85 -12.05
N SER A 192 -5.55 -4.14 -11.00
CA SER A 192 -5.76 -5.25 -10.09
C SER A 192 -6.77 -4.92 -8.97
N GLY A 193 -7.13 -3.66 -8.81
CA GLY A 193 -8.10 -3.16 -7.86
C GLY A 193 -9.39 -2.66 -8.51
N VAL A 194 -10.31 -2.19 -7.66
CA VAL A 194 -11.52 -1.46 -8.05
C VAL A 194 -11.63 -0.27 -7.10
N ASN A 195 -11.51 0.94 -7.64
CA ASN A 195 -11.53 2.16 -6.84
C ASN A 195 -12.93 2.39 -6.24
N GLY A 196 -13.01 2.46 -4.90
CA GLY A 196 -14.25 2.73 -4.17
C GLY A 196 -14.50 4.22 -3.91
N ALA A 197 -13.59 5.12 -4.30
CA ALA A 197 -13.67 6.55 -4.00
C ALA A 197 -13.93 7.45 -5.23
N THR A 198 -13.70 6.96 -6.45
CA THR A 198 -13.89 7.74 -7.69
C THR A 198 -14.63 6.95 -8.75
#